data_525f937774b6046949f7749e9335d7ad
#
_entry.id   525f937774b6046949f7749e9335d7ad
#
_cell.length_a   1.000
_cell.length_b   1.000
_cell.length_c   1.000
_cell.angle_alpha   90.00
_cell.angle_beta   90.00
_cell.angle_gamma   90.00
#
_symmetry.space_group_name_H-M   'P 1'
#
loop_
_entity.id
_entity.type
_entity.pdbx_description
1 polymer ?
#
loop_
_entity_poly.entity_id
_entity_poly.type
_entity_poly.pdbx_seq_one_letter_code
_entity_poly.pdbx_strand_id
1 'polypeptide(L)'
;PLEDLESTNENSLVYKLCYKEFSMLFCGDIEEKAERLLLDIYGDTLQADVLKVPHHGSASATSDALLEAVQPQYAVISSGEDRNLLPRNETLKRLADHGVEIFRTDENGGIAILTDGAETKICTENGK
;
A
#
# COMPACT_ATOMS: atom_id res chain seq x y z
N PRO A 1 15.30 8.06 -3.45
CA PRO A 1 14.49 9.26 -3.74
C PRO A 1 15.25 10.20 -4.67
N LEU A 2 14.51 11.02 -5.42
CA LEU A 2 15.08 11.98 -6.38
C LEU A 2 15.57 13.26 -5.71
N GLU A 3 15.10 13.50 -4.51
CA GLU A 3 15.57 14.55 -3.61
C GLU A 3 15.58 14.03 -2.17
N ASP A 4 16.44 14.59 -1.34
CA ASP A 4 16.53 14.22 0.07
C ASP A 4 15.43 14.93 0.85
N LEU A 5 14.52 14.16 1.42
CA LEU A 5 13.45 14.66 2.26
C LEU A 5 13.88 14.70 3.72
N GLU A 6 13.29 15.57 4.51
CA GLU A 6 13.70 15.81 5.89
C GLU A 6 13.52 14.59 6.82
N SER A 7 12.57 13.72 6.50
CA SER A 7 12.25 12.54 7.30
C SER A 7 12.88 11.29 6.71
N THR A 8 13.43 10.42 7.55
CA THR A 8 13.95 9.11 7.15
C THR A 8 12.85 8.27 6.48
N ASN A 9 11.62 8.31 6.96
CA ASN A 9 10.49 7.59 6.39
C ASN A 9 10.17 8.07 4.97
N GLU A 10 10.21 9.39 4.76
CA GLU A 10 9.98 9.99 3.44
C GLU A 10 11.03 9.59 2.40
N ASN A 11 12.20 9.14 2.84
CA ASN A 11 13.27 8.63 1.99
C ASN A 11 13.21 7.11 1.79
N SER A 12 12.10 6.46 2.14
CA SER A 12 11.89 5.04 1.93
C SER A 12 11.99 4.64 0.46
N LEU A 13 12.47 3.43 0.20
CA LEU A 13 12.46 2.86 -1.13
C LEU A 13 11.04 2.53 -1.57
N VAL A 14 10.67 3.02 -2.74
CA VAL A 14 9.42 2.67 -3.41
C VAL A 14 9.74 1.89 -4.67
N TYR A 15 9.10 0.74 -4.86
CA TYR A 15 9.27 -0.06 -6.06
C TYR A 15 7.99 -0.75 -6.48
N LYS A 16 7.87 -1.02 -7.77
CA LYS A 16 6.75 -1.74 -8.36
C LYS A 16 7.24 -3.08 -8.91
N LEU A 17 6.64 -4.15 -8.43
CA LEU A 17 6.83 -5.49 -8.97
C LEU A 17 5.81 -5.73 -10.08
N CYS A 18 6.28 -6.17 -11.24
CA CYS A 18 5.43 -6.52 -12.37
C CYS A 18 5.72 -7.95 -12.83
N TYR A 19 4.66 -8.72 -13.02
CA TYR A 19 4.73 -10.06 -13.59
C TYR A 19 3.56 -10.27 -14.56
N LYS A 20 3.85 -10.29 -15.85
CA LYS A 20 2.83 -10.30 -16.91
C LYS A 20 1.83 -9.15 -16.69
N GLU A 21 0.55 -9.47 -16.48
CA GLU A 21 -0.52 -8.49 -16.24
C GLU A 21 -0.65 -8.08 -14.77
N PHE A 22 -0.01 -8.81 -13.84
CA PHE A 22 -0.03 -8.52 -12.40
C PHE A 22 0.98 -7.45 -12.03
N SER A 23 0.60 -6.57 -11.11
CA SER A 23 1.53 -5.61 -10.51
C SER A 23 1.23 -5.35 -9.05
N MET A 24 2.28 -5.08 -8.28
CA MET A 24 2.20 -4.72 -6.87
C MET A 24 3.13 -3.55 -6.57
N LEU A 25 2.62 -2.55 -5.89
CA LEU A 25 3.38 -1.37 -5.45
C LEU A 25 3.74 -1.48 -3.97
N PHE A 26 5.02 -1.34 -3.68
CA PHE A 26 5.59 -1.32 -2.34
C PHE A 26 6.07 0.08 -2.01
N CYS A 27 5.51 0.68 -0.98
CA CYS A 27 5.74 2.10 -0.66
C CYS A 27 6.64 2.33 0.57
N GLY A 28 7.05 1.27 1.28
CA GLY A 28 7.81 1.45 2.52
C GLY A 28 7.03 2.27 3.54
N ASP A 29 7.69 3.21 4.17
CA ASP A 29 7.12 4.08 5.20
C ASP A 29 6.97 5.53 4.71
N ILE A 30 6.81 5.74 3.41
CA ILE A 30 6.59 7.09 2.87
C ILE A 30 5.34 7.75 3.47
N GLU A 31 5.37 9.06 3.50
CA GLU A 31 4.28 9.89 3.97
C GLU A 31 3.87 10.90 2.88
N GLU A 32 3.15 11.92 3.24
CA GLU A 32 2.49 12.84 2.32
C GLU A 32 3.44 13.51 1.30
N LYS A 33 4.63 13.93 1.73
CA LYS A 33 5.58 14.62 0.84
C LYS A 33 6.11 13.70 -0.26
N ALA A 34 6.52 12.49 0.13
CA ALA A 34 7.01 11.50 -0.83
C ALA A 34 5.89 11.01 -1.76
N GLU A 35 4.66 10.85 -1.25
CA GLU A 35 3.51 10.53 -2.09
C GLU A 35 3.27 11.59 -3.17
N ARG A 36 3.31 12.88 -2.81
CA ARG A 36 3.18 13.98 -3.76
C ARG A 36 4.26 13.94 -4.82
N LEU A 37 5.50 13.74 -4.41
CA LEU A 37 6.64 13.64 -5.34
C LEU A 37 6.47 12.47 -6.32
N LEU A 38 6.05 11.31 -5.81
CA LEU A 38 5.76 10.15 -6.65
C LEU A 38 4.65 10.42 -7.67
N LEU A 39 3.57 11.07 -7.23
CA LEU A 39 2.45 11.44 -8.10
C LEU A 39 2.87 12.41 -9.18
N ASP A 40 3.66 13.42 -8.83
CA ASP A 40 4.14 14.44 -9.78
C ASP A 40 5.05 13.83 -10.85
N ILE A 41 5.87 12.84 -10.50
CA ILE A 41 6.86 12.25 -11.41
C ILE A 41 6.27 11.08 -12.20
N TYR A 42 5.53 10.20 -11.56
CA TYR A 42 5.11 8.92 -12.13
C TYR A 42 3.62 8.85 -12.51
N GLY A 43 2.76 9.61 -11.83
CA GLY A 43 1.32 9.68 -12.15
C GLY A 43 0.68 8.31 -12.34
N ASP A 44 0.03 8.10 -13.47
CA ASP A 44 -0.72 6.87 -13.79
C ASP A 44 0.16 5.61 -13.89
N THR A 45 1.48 5.76 -14.02
CA THR A 45 2.39 4.61 -14.03
C THR A 45 2.48 3.92 -12.68
N LEU A 46 1.96 4.55 -11.62
CA LEU A 46 1.84 3.96 -10.29
C LEU A 46 0.73 2.91 -10.18
N GLN A 47 -0.17 2.81 -11.17
CA GLN A 47 -1.25 1.83 -11.16
C GLN A 47 -0.74 0.43 -10.82
N ALA A 48 -1.41 -0.25 -9.89
CA ALA A 48 -1.05 -1.59 -9.44
C ALA A 48 -2.28 -2.34 -8.91
N ASP A 49 -2.31 -3.66 -9.08
CA ASP A 49 -3.41 -4.50 -8.60
C ASP A 49 -3.41 -4.61 -7.08
N VAL A 50 -2.22 -4.61 -6.48
CA VAL A 50 -2.03 -4.69 -5.03
C VAL A 50 -1.19 -3.52 -4.55
N LEU A 51 -1.63 -2.89 -3.48
CA LEU A 51 -0.88 -1.87 -2.76
C LEU A 51 -0.39 -2.42 -1.42
N LYS A 52 0.92 -2.47 -1.21
CA LYS A 52 1.46 -2.56 0.14
C LYS A 52 1.37 -1.18 0.76
N VAL A 53 0.43 -1.03 1.67
CA VAL A 53 0.08 0.27 2.27
C VAL A 53 1.29 0.89 2.95
N PRO A 54 1.60 2.17 2.67
CA PRO A 54 2.73 2.84 3.28
C PRO A 54 2.54 3.04 4.79
N HIS A 55 3.66 3.02 5.49
CA HIS A 55 3.79 3.34 6.92
C HIS A 55 2.74 2.66 7.79
N HIS A 56 2.52 1.36 7.56
CA HIS A 56 1.62 0.49 8.33
C HIS A 56 0.18 1.02 8.47
N GLY A 57 -0.27 1.86 7.54
CA GLY A 57 -1.60 2.47 7.59
C GLY A 57 -1.67 3.73 8.46
N SER A 58 -0.57 4.47 8.59
CA SER A 58 -0.55 5.77 9.25
C SER A 58 -1.51 6.78 8.59
N ALA A 59 -2.08 7.67 9.38
CA ALA A 59 -2.96 8.73 8.89
C ALA A 59 -2.24 9.76 7.99
N SER A 60 -0.91 9.87 8.10
CA SER A 60 -0.07 10.77 7.29
C SER A 60 0.27 10.24 5.90
N ALA A 61 -0.22 9.07 5.54
CA ALA A 61 0.06 8.40 4.28
C ALA A 61 -1.23 7.85 3.65
N THR A 62 -1.11 7.28 2.45
CA THR A 62 -2.23 6.68 1.72
C THR A 62 -3.32 7.72 1.41
N SER A 63 -2.91 8.80 0.75
CA SER A 63 -3.83 9.88 0.34
C SER A 63 -4.85 9.41 -0.71
N ASP A 64 -5.95 10.13 -0.82
CA ASP A 64 -6.93 9.88 -1.90
C ASP A 64 -6.26 9.98 -3.28
N ALA A 65 -5.37 10.94 -3.46
CA ALA A 65 -4.63 11.11 -4.72
C ALA A 65 -3.76 9.89 -5.05
N LEU A 66 -3.10 9.29 -4.06
CA LEU A 66 -2.35 8.04 -4.26
C LEU A 66 -3.28 6.90 -4.66
N LEU A 67 -4.41 6.74 -3.98
CA LEU A 67 -5.38 5.69 -4.28
C LEU A 67 -6.02 5.88 -5.67
N GLU A 68 -6.28 7.10 -6.09
CA GLU A 68 -6.77 7.41 -7.44
C GLU A 68 -5.75 7.06 -8.53
N ALA A 69 -4.46 7.27 -8.27
CA ALA A 69 -3.39 6.92 -9.21
C ALA A 69 -3.11 5.42 -9.25
N VAL A 70 -3.05 4.77 -8.10
CA VAL A 70 -2.74 3.33 -8.00
C VAL A 70 -3.95 2.45 -8.37
N GLN A 71 -5.14 2.82 -7.99
CA GLN A 71 -6.39 2.08 -8.21
C GLN A 71 -6.28 0.59 -7.82
N PRO A 72 -5.81 0.25 -6.61
CA PRO A 72 -5.58 -1.12 -6.25
C PRO A 72 -6.90 -1.86 -6.02
N GLN A 73 -6.94 -3.13 -6.39
CA GLN A 73 -8.02 -4.03 -6.01
C GLN A 73 -7.84 -4.49 -4.55
N TYR A 74 -6.60 -4.73 -4.16
CA TYR A 74 -6.25 -5.22 -2.83
C TYR A 74 -5.23 -4.31 -2.15
N ALA A 75 -5.37 -4.15 -0.85
CA ALA A 75 -4.39 -3.48 0.00
C ALA A 75 -3.89 -4.44 1.08
N VAL A 76 -2.58 -4.51 1.25
CA VAL A 76 -1.95 -5.29 2.31
C VAL A 76 -1.34 -4.34 3.34
N ILE A 77 -1.75 -4.49 4.58
CA ILE A 77 -1.23 -3.72 5.71
C ILE A 77 -0.46 -4.68 6.62
N SER A 78 0.84 -4.40 6.75
CA SER A 78 1.68 -5.08 7.73
C SER A 78 1.56 -4.33 9.06
N SER A 79 0.93 -4.94 10.03
CA SER A 79 0.79 -4.38 11.38
C SER A 79 0.75 -5.51 12.41
N GLY A 80 0.99 -5.18 13.65
CA GLY A 80 0.92 -6.09 14.77
C GLY A 80 0.20 -5.43 15.95
N GLU A 81 0.23 -6.06 17.10
CA GLU A 81 -0.19 -5.43 18.36
C GLU A 81 0.81 -4.32 18.68
N ASP A 82 0.48 -3.11 18.25
CA ASP A 82 1.36 -1.97 18.30
C ASP A 82 0.80 -0.88 19.21
N ARG A 83 1.68 -0.27 20.01
CA ARG A 83 1.36 0.90 20.83
C ARG A 83 1.01 2.12 19.98
N ASN A 84 1.42 2.16 18.72
CA ASN A 84 1.12 3.25 17.79
C ASN A 84 -0.30 3.20 17.23
N LEU A 85 -1.09 2.16 17.55
CA LEU A 85 -2.47 1.98 17.10
C LEU A 85 -2.63 2.04 15.57
N LEU A 86 -1.71 1.40 14.86
CA LEU A 86 -1.76 1.28 13.40
C LEU A 86 -2.43 -0.05 12.98
N PRO A 87 -3.19 -0.07 11.89
CA PRO A 87 -3.54 1.06 11.01
C PRO A 87 -4.58 1.99 11.64
N ARG A 88 -4.56 3.25 11.23
CA ARG A 88 -5.56 4.23 11.67
C ARG A 88 -6.91 4.01 10.99
N ASN A 89 -7.99 4.27 11.72
CA ASN A 89 -9.35 4.15 11.19
C ASN A 89 -9.59 5.03 9.96
N GLU A 90 -9.00 6.22 9.93
CA GLU A 90 -9.06 7.15 8.80
C GLU A 90 -8.50 6.53 7.51
N THR A 91 -7.38 5.83 7.62
CA THR A 91 -6.75 5.13 6.49
C THR A 91 -7.59 3.94 6.03
N LEU A 92 -8.11 3.15 6.96
CA LEU A 92 -9.00 2.03 6.65
C LEU A 92 -10.27 2.50 5.94
N LYS A 93 -10.87 3.59 6.44
CA LYS A 93 -12.06 4.19 5.82
C LYS A 93 -11.77 4.69 4.41
N ARG A 94 -10.64 5.36 4.21
CA ARG A 94 -10.24 5.87 2.90
C ARG A 94 -10.05 4.75 1.89
N LEU A 95 -9.38 3.66 2.27
CA LEU A 95 -9.24 2.46 1.44
C LEU A 95 -10.61 1.87 1.08
N ALA A 96 -11.49 1.71 2.07
CA ALA A 96 -12.84 1.18 1.85
C ALA A 96 -13.69 2.08 0.94
N ASP A 97 -13.60 3.40 1.09
CA ASP A 97 -14.31 4.37 0.24
C ASP A 97 -13.86 4.30 -1.23
N HIS A 98 -12.61 3.88 -1.48
CA HIS A 98 -12.10 3.60 -2.83
C HIS A 98 -12.41 2.18 -3.33
N GLY A 99 -13.17 1.39 -2.59
CA GLY A 99 -13.56 0.03 -2.98
C GLY A 99 -12.44 -1.00 -2.88
N VAL A 100 -11.40 -0.72 -2.10
CA VAL A 100 -10.24 -1.60 -1.94
C VAL A 100 -10.53 -2.66 -0.89
N GLU A 101 -10.25 -3.93 -1.22
CA GLU A 101 -10.32 -5.03 -0.26
C GLU A 101 -9.04 -5.06 0.58
N ILE A 102 -9.20 -5.07 1.91
CA ILE A 102 -8.11 -4.86 2.86
C ILE A 102 -7.74 -6.18 3.55
N PHE A 103 -6.43 -6.50 3.55
CA PHE A 103 -5.85 -7.60 4.31
C PHE A 103 -4.83 -7.05 5.29
N ARG A 104 -4.93 -7.47 6.56
CA ARG A 104 -4.10 -6.98 7.66
C ARG A 104 -3.43 -8.14 8.38
N THR A 105 -2.14 -8.06 8.62
CA THR A 105 -1.41 -9.15 9.30
C THR A 105 -1.81 -9.33 10.75
N ASP A 106 -2.27 -8.28 11.43
CA ASP A 106 -2.78 -8.36 12.81
C ASP A 106 -4.11 -9.11 12.94
N GLU A 107 -4.92 -9.15 11.87
CA GLU A 107 -6.19 -9.88 11.83
C GLU A 107 -6.11 -11.21 11.05
N ASN A 108 -5.40 -11.20 9.94
CA ASN A 108 -5.37 -12.30 8.99
C ASN A 108 -4.18 -13.25 9.19
N GLY A 109 -3.20 -12.90 10.05
CA GLY A 109 -1.95 -13.61 10.16
C GLY A 109 -1.07 -13.43 8.92
N GLY A 110 -0.35 -14.44 8.53
CA GLY A 110 0.44 -14.42 7.30
C GLY A 110 -0.45 -14.25 6.06
N ILE A 111 -0.01 -13.42 5.12
CA ILE A 111 -0.72 -13.12 3.88
C ILE A 111 0.16 -13.55 2.71
N ALA A 112 -0.36 -14.43 1.86
CA ALA A 112 0.30 -14.87 0.64
C ALA A 112 -0.49 -14.43 -0.59
N ILE A 113 0.20 -13.88 -1.56
CA ILE A 113 -0.36 -13.48 -2.85
C ILE A 113 0.17 -14.43 -3.90
N LEU A 114 -0.72 -15.16 -4.56
CA LEU A 114 -0.38 -16.08 -5.63
C LEU A 114 -0.94 -15.55 -6.94
N THR A 115 -0.11 -15.55 -7.97
CA THR A 115 -0.56 -15.12 -9.29
C THR A 115 0.13 -15.92 -10.40
N ASP A 116 -0.60 -16.17 -11.48
CA ASP A 116 -0.06 -16.68 -12.74
C ASP A 116 0.22 -15.55 -13.74
N GLY A 117 -0.02 -14.31 -13.31
CA GLY A 117 0.12 -13.08 -14.08
C GLY A 117 -1.17 -12.59 -14.71
N ALA A 118 -2.22 -13.38 -14.75
CA ALA A 118 -3.56 -13.01 -15.20
C ALA A 118 -4.55 -13.01 -14.04
N GLU A 119 -4.54 -14.06 -13.23
CA GLU A 119 -5.38 -14.20 -12.05
C GLU A 119 -4.55 -14.05 -10.77
N THR A 120 -5.15 -13.47 -9.75
CA THR A 120 -4.53 -13.25 -8.44
C THR A 120 -5.40 -13.81 -7.35
N LYS A 121 -4.80 -14.60 -6.48
CA LYS A 121 -5.44 -15.17 -5.29
C LYS A 121 -4.70 -14.73 -4.05
N ILE A 122 -5.45 -14.25 -3.07
CA ILE A 122 -4.89 -13.92 -1.75
C ILE A 122 -5.29 -15.01 -0.77
N CYS A 123 -4.31 -15.56 -0.09
CA CYS A 123 -4.48 -16.57 0.95
C CYS A 123 -4.00 -16.01 2.28
N THR A 124 -4.73 -16.29 3.34
CA THR A 124 -4.38 -15.84 4.69
C THR A 124 -4.28 -17.02 5.64
N GLU A 125 -3.40 -16.89 6.63
CA GLU A 125 -3.20 -17.93 7.65
C GLU A 125 -4.48 -18.21 8.43
N ASN A 126 -5.27 -17.18 8.74
CA ASN A 126 -6.52 -17.29 9.49
C ASN A 126 -7.75 -17.54 8.59
N GLY A 127 -7.56 -17.86 7.33
CA GLY A 127 -8.63 -18.29 6.41
C GLY A 127 -9.62 -17.20 6.02
N LYS A 128 -9.24 -15.96 6.09
CA LYS A 128 -10.11 -14.82 5.73
C LYS A 128 -9.70 -14.19 4.40
#